data_8a6a5f385d7679ab44fa8e0d6608debc
#
_entry.id   8a6a5f385d7679ab44fa8e0d6608debc
#
_cell.length_a   1.000
_cell.length_b   1.000
_cell.length_c   1.000
_cell.angle_alpha   90.00
_cell.angle_beta   90.00
_cell.angle_gamma   90.00
#
_symmetry.space_group_name_H-M   'P 1'
#
loop_
_entity.id
_entity.type
_entity.pdbx_description
1 polymer ?
#
loop_
_entity_poly.entity_id
_entity_poly.type
_entity_poly.pdbx_seq_one_letter_code
_entity_poly.pdbx_strand_id
1 'polypeptide(L)'
;MIEELIVSAEEDLAQLDNIVSDLDKVQIYISQILLDIADSSQNLNDAEIAEKYLFITQKMSVSFFPQNGIFNQLISTGSIELIDNNELRRTLLSIFTHYYDRNSANNRTLDDLYLAFGKDIDPYISVMPVDKNDASFIYGDKDVGTYFIDKEFYLSNKFKAYLLTASSMTDKNIDMLNIFQESYSKVVELGSEELQ
;
A
#
# COMPACT_ATOMS: atom_id res chain seq x y z
N MET A 1 -8.81 -22.97 -16.25
CA MET A 1 -7.64 -22.14 -16.55
C MET A 1 -8.01 -20.66 -16.66
N ILE A 2 -8.82 -20.22 -17.63
CA ILE A 2 -9.26 -18.80 -17.71
C ILE A 2 -10.13 -18.44 -16.50
N GLU A 3 -11.05 -19.28 -16.07
CA GLU A 3 -11.83 -19.11 -14.84
C GLU A 3 -10.94 -18.89 -13.60
N GLU A 4 -9.87 -19.66 -13.46
CA GLU A 4 -8.92 -19.53 -12.35
C GLU A 4 -8.13 -18.21 -12.41
N LEU A 5 -7.80 -17.73 -13.63
CA LEU A 5 -7.19 -16.40 -13.82
C LEU A 5 -8.14 -15.28 -13.38
N ILE A 6 -9.42 -15.39 -13.73
CA ILE A 6 -10.43 -14.40 -13.33
C ILE A 6 -10.55 -14.38 -11.81
N VAL A 7 -10.69 -15.53 -11.16
CA VAL A 7 -10.78 -15.63 -9.70
C VAL A 7 -9.54 -15.03 -9.03
N SER A 8 -8.33 -15.36 -9.51
CA SER A 8 -7.08 -14.80 -8.97
C SER A 8 -7.01 -13.29 -9.17
N ALA A 9 -7.48 -12.76 -10.32
CA ALA A 9 -7.52 -11.34 -10.59
C ALA A 9 -8.53 -10.60 -9.69
N GLU A 10 -9.68 -11.20 -9.41
CA GLU A 10 -10.69 -10.65 -8.48
C GLU A 10 -10.18 -10.61 -7.04
N GLU A 11 -9.44 -11.64 -6.60
CA GLU A 11 -8.80 -11.66 -5.28
C GLU A 11 -7.72 -10.59 -5.16
N ASP A 12 -6.88 -10.41 -6.20
CA ASP A 12 -5.87 -9.35 -6.24
C ASP A 12 -6.52 -7.96 -6.26
N LEU A 13 -7.64 -7.77 -6.98
CA LEU A 13 -8.40 -6.52 -6.97
C LEU A 13 -8.93 -6.19 -5.56
N ALA A 14 -9.51 -7.17 -4.87
CA ALA A 14 -10.01 -6.96 -3.51
C ALA A 14 -8.88 -6.57 -2.53
N GLN A 15 -7.68 -7.14 -2.69
CA GLN A 15 -6.51 -6.76 -1.91
C GLN A 15 -6.05 -5.34 -2.25
N LEU A 16 -5.99 -4.98 -3.52
CA LEU A 16 -5.60 -3.65 -4.00
C LEU A 16 -6.54 -2.57 -3.48
N ASP A 17 -7.87 -2.80 -3.53
CA ASP A 17 -8.87 -1.86 -3.02
C ASP A 17 -8.65 -1.54 -1.54
N ASN A 18 -8.36 -2.56 -0.73
CA ASN A 18 -8.07 -2.38 0.69
C ASN A 18 -6.78 -1.57 0.91
N ILE A 19 -5.70 -1.88 0.17
CA ILE A 19 -4.42 -1.19 0.30
C ILE A 19 -4.56 0.28 -0.13
N VAL A 20 -5.20 0.55 -1.26
CA VAL A 20 -5.41 1.93 -1.76
C VAL A 20 -6.26 2.73 -0.77
N SER A 21 -7.34 2.15 -0.22
CA SER A 21 -8.15 2.79 0.80
C SER A 21 -7.36 3.15 2.06
N ASP A 22 -6.47 2.27 2.52
CA ASP A 22 -5.58 2.54 3.66
C ASP A 22 -4.58 3.66 3.33
N LEU A 23 -4.02 3.68 2.12
CA LEU A 23 -3.06 4.71 1.68
C LEU A 23 -3.72 6.08 1.51
N ASP A 24 -4.96 6.14 1.03
CA ASP A 24 -5.74 7.38 1.00
C ASP A 24 -5.94 7.95 2.40
N LYS A 25 -6.22 7.09 3.38
CA LYS A 25 -6.31 7.50 4.79
C LYS A 25 -4.97 7.94 5.36
N VAL A 26 -3.85 7.31 4.96
CA VAL A 26 -2.49 7.79 5.29
C VAL A 26 -2.30 9.22 4.81
N GLN A 27 -2.70 9.55 3.57
CA GLN A 27 -2.59 10.90 3.01
C GLN A 27 -3.43 11.92 3.81
N ILE A 28 -4.64 11.54 4.20
CA ILE A 28 -5.50 12.39 5.04
C ILE A 28 -4.81 12.66 6.40
N TYR A 29 -4.26 11.65 7.04
CA TYR A 29 -3.61 11.80 8.34
C TYR A 29 -2.31 12.61 8.28
N ILE A 30 -1.49 12.41 7.25
CA ILE A 30 -0.31 13.24 7.00
C ILE A 30 -0.73 14.70 6.82
N SER A 31 -1.75 14.97 6.03
CA SER A 31 -2.25 16.33 5.78
C SER A 31 -2.76 16.97 7.07
N GLN A 32 -3.48 16.24 7.92
CA GLN A 32 -3.97 16.73 9.21
C GLN A 32 -2.82 17.10 10.15
N ILE A 33 -1.79 16.26 10.25
CA ILE A 33 -0.60 16.56 11.07
C ILE A 33 0.15 17.77 10.52
N LEU A 34 0.33 17.86 9.19
CA LEU A 34 1.01 19.00 8.57
C LEU A 34 0.26 20.32 8.79
N LEU A 35 -1.08 20.30 8.74
CA LEU A 35 -1.92 21.45 9.05
C LEU A 35 -1.81 21.85 10.52
N ASP A 36 -1.85 20.89 11.43
CA ASP A 36 -1.68 21.13 12.87
C ASP A 36 -0.32 21.78 13.20
N ILE A 37 0.75 21.26 12.57
CA ILE A 37 2.10 21.86 12.74
C ILE A 37 2.18 23.26 12.15
N ALA A 38 1.43 23.55 11.08
CA ALA A 38 1.44 24.88 10.43
C ALA A 38 0.56 25.91 11.18
N ASP A 39 -0.46 25.44 11.88
CA ASP A 39 -1.36 26.27 12.67
C ASP A 39 -0.79 26.49 14.08
N SER A 40 -0.65 27.76 14.48
CA SER A 40 -0.19 28.10 15.82
C SER A 40 -1.17 27.69 16.94
N SER A 41 -2.40 27.30 16.62
CA SER A 41 -3.39 26.84 17.60
C SER A 41 -3.18 25.39 18.07
N GLN A 42 -2.45 24.57 17.31
CA GLN A 42 -2.16 23.15 17.63
C GLN A 42 -3.41 22.41 18.12
N ASN A 43 -4.30 22.09 17.21
CA ASN A 43 -5.62 21.54 17.53
C ASN A 43 -5.60 20.04 17.88
N LEU A 44 -4.54 19.30 17.48
CA LEU A 44 -4.41 17.87 17.79
C LEU A 44 -3.81 17.68 19.19
N ASN A 45 -4.47 16.87 20.00
CA ASN A 45 -3.88 16.41 21.26
C ASN A 45 -2.91 15.23 21.02
N ASP A 46 -2.12 14.86 22.04
CA ASP A 46 -1.09 13.84 21.92
C ASP A 46 -1.64 12.46 21.56
N ALA A 47 -2.85 12.09 22.01
CA ALA A 47 -3.47 10.84 21.67
C ALA A 47 -3.89 10.78 20.19
N GLU A 48 -4.44 11.88 19.65
CA GLU A 48 -4.77 12.01 18.24
C GLU A 48 -3.54 11.98 17.33
N ILE A 49 -2.44 12.63 17.78
CA ILE A 49 -1.15 12.55 17.06
C ILE A 49 -0.63 11.11 17.06
N ALA A 50 -0.66 10.42 18.21
CA ALA A 50 -0.21 9.05 18.35
C ALA A 50 -1.03 8.09 17.47
N GLU A 51 -2.37 8.25 17.43
CA GLU A 51 -3.24 7.45 16.57
C GLU A 51 -2.90 7.61 15.08
N LYS A 52 -2.79 8.86 14.63
CA LYS A 52 -2.47 9.16 13.24
C LYS A 52 -1.08 8.67 12.86
N TYR A 53 -0.08 8.90 13.72
CA TYR A 53 1.29 8.44 13.50
C TYR A 53 1.37 6.91 13.44
N LEU A 54 0.71 6.20 14.36
CA LEU A 54 0.64 4.76 14.35
C LEU A 54 0.05 4.25 13.02
N PHE A 55 -1.07 4.81 12.59
CA PHE A 55 -1.71 4.42 11.34
C PHE A 55 -0.79 4.66 10.13
N ILE A 56 -0.16 5.84 10.04
CA ILE A 56 0.78 6.18 8.98
C ILE A 56 1.91 5.15 8.92
N THR A 57 2.57 4.88 10.04
CA THR A 57 3.72 3.96 10.07
C THR A 57 3.35 2.52 9.77
N GLN A 58 2.15 2.08 10.12
CA GLN A 58 1.68 0.72 9.82
C GLN A 58 1.25 0.53 8.36
N LYS A 59 0.65 1.56 7.74
CA LYS A 59 0.00 1.41 6.45
C LYS A 59 0.80 1.95 5.27
N MET A 60 1.68 2.95 5.47
CA MET A 60 2.43 3.58 4.38
C MET A 60 3.38 2.64 3.64
N SER A 61 3.81 1.54 4.28
CA SER A 61 4.75 0.55 3.72
C SER A 61 4.11 -0.78 3.38
N VAL A 62 2.78 -0.87 3.39
CA VAL A 62 2.10 -2.11 3.00
C VAL A 62 2.36 -2.39 1.52
N SER A 63 2.99 -3.53 1.27
CA SER A 63 3.36 -3.98 -0.07
C SER A 63 2.25 -4.83 -0.69
N PHE A 64 2.01 -4.64 -1.98
CA PHE A 64 1.18 -5.52 -2.79
C PHE A 64 2.04 -6.63 -3.41
N PHE A 65 1.58 -7.88 -3.30
CA PHE A 65 2.21 -9.06 -3.89
C PHE A 65 1.22 -9.78 -4.81
N PRO A 66 1.34 -9.59 -6.15
CA PRO A 66 0.48 -10.26 -7.11
C PRO A 66 0.51 -11.79 -6.98
N GLN A 67 -0.64 -12.43 -7.11
CA GLN A 67 -0.75 -13.89 -7.19
C GLN A 67 -0.27 -14.37 -8.56
N ASN A 68 0.98 -14.84 -8.64
CA ASN A 68 1.61 -15.21 -9.91
C ASN A 68 1.56 -16.71 -10.23
N GLY A 69 0.94 -17.54 -9.38
CA GLY A 69 0.93 -19.01 -9.52
C GLY A 69 0.34 -19.49 -10.85
N ILE A 70 -0.87 -19.03 -11.17
CA ILE A 70 -1.58 -19.39 -12.42
C ILE A 70 -0.81 -18.88 -13.64
N PHE A 71 -0.32 -17.63 -13.61
CA PHE A 71 0.45 -17.08 -14.70
C PHE A 71 1.74 -17.88 -14.96
N ASN A 72 2.48 -18.23 -13.91
CA ASN A 72 3.69 -19.03 -14.04
C ASN A 72 3.40 -20.43 -14.62
N GLN A 73 2.26 -21.02 -14.27
CA GLN A 73 1.80 -22.27 -14.86
C GLN A 73 1.51 -22.11 -16.36
N LEU A 74 0.81 -21.04 -16.76
CA LEU A 74 0.53 -20.74 -18.17
C LEU A 74 1.81 -20.60 -19.00
N ILE A 75 2.79 -19.87 -18.47
CA ILE A 75 4.09 -19.69 -19.13
C ILE A 75 4.85 -21.00 -19.23
N SER A 76 4.98 -21.75 -18.12
CA SER A 76 5.79 -22.98 -18.08
C SER A 76 5.23 -24.11 -18.95
N THR A 77 3.92 -24.13 -19.17
CA THR A 77 3.25 -25.12 -20.03
C THR A 77 3.08 -24.63 -21.47
N GLY A 78 3.40 -23.39 -21.79
CA GLY A 78 3.11 -22.76 -23.07
C GLY A 78 1.61 -22.49 -23.30
N SER A 79 0.77 -22.71 -22.31
CA SER A 79 -0.69 -22.58 -22.44
C SER A 79 -1.15 -21.13 -22.63
N ILE A 80 -0.29 -20.15 -22.37
CA ILE A 80 -0.59 -18.74 -22.65
C ILE A 80 -0.87 -18.48 -24.14
N GLU A 81 -0.28 -19.29 -25.03
CA GLU A 81 -0.50 -19.21 -26.48
C GLU A 81 -1.88 -19.74 -26.89
N LEU A 82 -2.58 -20.46 -26.01
CA LEU A 82 -3.93 -20.97 -26.24
C LEU A 82 -5.02 -19.94 -25.92
N ILE A 83 -4.66 -18.79 -25.37
CA ILE A 83 -5.57 -17.67 -25.14
C ILE A 83 -5.79 -16.99 -26.50
N ASP A 84 -6.98 -17.03 -27.07
CA ASP A 84 -7.28 -16.47 -28.39
C ASP A 84 -7.29 -14.93 -28.34
N ASN A 85 -7.74 -14.35 -27.26
CA ASN A 85 -7.76 -12.89 -27.06
C ASN A 85 -6.34 -12.32 -26.89
N ASN A 86 -5.85 -11.70 -27.96
CA ASN A 86 -4.52 -11.08 -27.96
C ASN A 86 -4.34 -9.96 -26.93
N GLU A 87 -5.42 -9.25 -26.58
CA GLU A 87 -5.39 -8.17 -25.60
C GLU A 87 -5.26 -8.72 -24.20
N LEU A 88 -5.99 -9.78 -23.86
CA LEU A 88 -5.87 -10.52 -22.60
C LEU A 88 -4.43 -11.02 -22.42
N ARG A 89 -3.88 -11.72 -23.43
CA ARG A 89 -2.48 -12.20 -23.40
C ARG A 89 -1.49 -11.08 -23.11
N ARG A 90 -1.62 -9.96 -23.82
CA ARG A 90 -0.73 -8.80 -23.66
C ARG A 90 -0.87 -8.15 -22.27
N THR A 91 -2.08 -8.05 -21.74
CA THR A 91 -2.34 -7.52 -20.40
C THR A 91 -1.69 -8.41 -19.34
N LEU A 92 -1.86 -9.72 -19.41
CA LEU A 92 -1.21 -10.69 -18.50
C LEU A 92 0.32 -10.55 -18.55
N LEU A 93 0.92 -10.52 -19.74
CA LEU A 93 2.36 -10.32 -19.87
C LEU A 93 2.82 -8.99 -19.25
N SER A 94 2.07 -7.91 -19.42
CA SER A 94 2.41 -6.60 -18.84
C SER A 94 2.36 -6.62 -17.32
N ILE A 95 1.35 -7.24 -16.72
CA ILE A 95 1.21 -7.38 -15.26
C ILE A 95 2.42 -8.13 -14.68
N PHE A 96 2.68 -9.33 -15.19
CA PHE A 96 3.60 -10.28 -14.56
C PHE A 96 5.07 -10.16 -15.01
N THR A 97 5.38 -9.22 -15.92
CA THR A 97 6.76 -8.88 -16.27
C THR A 97 7.05 -7.43 -15.90
N HIS A 98 6.48 -6.49 -16.65
CA HIS A 98 6.83 -5.08 -16.53
C HIS A 98 6.34 -4.43 -15.21
N TYR A 99 5.05 -4.62 -14.87
CA TYR A 99 4.49 -4.00 -13.66
C TYR A 99 4.98 -4.68 -12.39
N TYR A 100 5.14 -6.00 -12.42
CA TYR A 100 5.71 -6.77 -11.31
C TYR A 100 7.10 -6.27 -10.92
N ASP A 101 8.00 -6.08 -11.89
CA ASP A 101 9.35 -5.60 -11.63
C ASP A 101 9.35 -4.17 -11.06
N ARG A 102 8.49 -3.29 -11.60
CA ARG A 102 8.35 -1.91 -11.11
C ARG A 102 7.80 -1.89 -9.69
N ASN A 103 6.79 -2.70 -9.39
CA ASN A 103 6.21 -2.83 -8.05
C ASN A 103 7.26 -3.38 -7.06
N SER A 104 8.04 -4.36 -7.44
CA SER A 104 9.13 -4.89 -6.60
C SER A 104 10.16 -3.81 -6.25
N ALA A 105 10.52 -2.94 -7.19
CA ALA A 105 11.40 -1.80 -6.93
C ALA A 105 10.75 -0.75 -6.03
N ASN A 106 9.45 -0.48 -6.20
CA ASN A 106 8.68 0.43 -5.36
C ASN A 106 8.60 -0.09 -3.93
N ASN A 107 8.29 -1.37 -3.73
CA ASN A 107 8.21 -1.99 -2.40
C ASN A 107 9.52 -1.83 -1.62
N ARG A 108 10.68 -2.03 -2.25
CA ARG A 108 12.00 -1.79 -1.60
C ARG A 108 12.16 -0.34 -1.14
N THR A 109 11.69 0.61 -1.94
CA THR A 109 11.75 2.04 -1.56
C THR A 109 10.85 2.35 -0.37
N LEU A 110 9.68 1.70 -0.28
CA LEU A 110 8.78 1.81 0.86
C LEU A 110 9.39 1.19 2.13
N ASP A 111 10.06 0.04 2.00
CA ASP A 111 10.79 -0.60 3.10
C ASP A 111 11.91 0.31 3.63
N ASP A 112 12.69 0.94 2.73
CA ASP A 112 13.73 1.90 3.11
C ASP A 112 13.16 3.12 3.84
N LEU A 113 12.00 3.63 3.38
CA LEU A 113 11.29 4.73 4.04
C LEU A 113 10.84 4.32 5.44
N TYR A 114 10.24 3.14 5.59
CA TYR A 114 9.80 2.62 6.88
C TYR A 114 10.97 2.50 7.88
N LEU A 115 12.09 1.96 7.42
CA LEU A 115 13.31 1.86 8.24
C LEU A 115 13.86 3.23 8.64
N ALA A 116 13.79 4.23 7.74
CA ALA A 116 14.18 5.60 8.06
C ALA A 116 13.27 6.22 9.13
N PHE A 117 11.97 5.98 9.08
CA PHE A 117 11.03 6.41 10.14
C PHE A 117 11.42 5.80 11.49
N GLY A 118 11.58 4.49 11.57
CA GLY A 118 11.98 3.82 12.81
C GLY A 118 13.30 4.34 13.40
N LYS A 119 14.27 4.65 12.55
CA LYS A 119 15.59 5.14 13.00
C LYS A 119 15.58 6.62 13.42
N ASP A 120 14.91 7.47 12.64
CA ASP A 120 15.09 8.93 12.72
C ASP A 120 13.93 9.65 13.41
N ILE A 121 12.78 9.00 13.58
CA ILE A 121 11.58 9.58 14.20
C ILE A 121 11.22 8.88 15.52
N ASP A 122 11.26 7.54 15.60
CA ASP A 122 10.84 6.80 16.80
C ASP A 122 11.54 7.24 18.10
N PRO A 123 12.80 7.75 18.10
CA PRO A 123 13.40 8.30 19.30
C PRO A 123 12.67 9.54 19.85
N TYR A 124 11.86 10.22 19.03
CA TYR A 124 11.16 11.48 19.37
C TYR A 124 9.65 11.31 19.38
N ILE A 125 9.10 10.48 18.49
CA ILE A 125 7.68 10.13 18.43
C ILE A 125 7.59 8.62 18.36
N SER A 126 7.20 7.99 19.47
CA SER A 126 7.06 6.53 19.55
C SER A 126 5.67 6.16 20.04
N VAL A 127 5.11 5.12 19.42
CA VAL A 127 3.81 4.56 19.79
C VAL A 127 3.96 3.06 19.90
N MET A 128 3.62 2.51 21.07
CA MET A 128 3.56 1.07 21.25
C MET A 128 2.19 0.57 20.76
N PRO A 129 2.14 -0.23 19.69
CA PRO A 129 0.89 -0.80 19.23
C PRO A 129 0.43 -1.92 20.18
N VAL A 130 -0.89 -2.05 20.34
CA VAL A 130 -1.53 -3.20 21.00
C VAL A 130 -2.50 -3.87 20.04
N ASP A 131 -2.59 -5.19 20.12
CA ASP A 131 -3.50 -5.95 19.26
C ASP A 131 -4.95 -5.60 19.57
N LYS A 132 -5.72 -5.28 18.52
CA LYS A 132 -7.17 -5.38 18.63
C LYS A 132 -7.54 -6.84 18.86
N ASN A 133 -8.55 -7.10 19.71
CA ASN A 133 -8.98 -8.45 20.12
C ASN A 133 -9.55 -9.32 18.97
N ASP A 134 -9.40 -8.95 17.74
CA ASP A 134 -9.70 -9.81 16.61
C ASP A 134 -8.41 -10.45 16.06
N ALA A 135 -8.50 -11.74 15.81
CA ALA A 135 -7.39 -12.61 15.41
C ALA A 135 -6.93 -12.31 13.96
N SER A 136 -6.87 -11.06 13.53
CA SER A 136 -6.42 -10.72 12.21
C SER A 136 -4.90 -10.73 12.11
N PHE A 137 -4.46 -11.31 11.00
CA PHE A 137 -3.11 -11.54 10.50
C PHE A 137 -2.14 -10.35 10.72
N ILE A 138 -0.84 -10.58 10.49
CA ILE A 138 0.33 -9.69 10.70
C ILE A 138 0.10 -8.20 10.35
N TYR A 139 -0.84 -7.88 9.44
CA TYR A 139 -1.18 -6.53 9.00
C TYR A 139 -2.51 -6.00 9.57
N GLY A 140 -3.06 -6.67 10.58
CA GLY A 140 -4.28 -6.23 11.25
C GLY A 140 -4.12 -4.86 11.91
N ASP A 141 -5.22 -4.13 12.02
CA ASP A 141 -5.24 -2.84 12.69
C ASP A 141 -4.82 -2.98 14.16
N LYS A 142 -3.99 -2.05 14.60
CA LYS A 142 -3.53 -1.96 15.99
C LYS A 142 -4.16 -0.75 16.66
N ASP A 143 -4.39 -0.86 17.95
CA ASP A 143 -4.75 0.28 18.78
C ASP A 143 -3.50 0.92 19.41
N VAL A 144 -3.63 2.18 19.81
CA VAL A 144 -2.58 2.88 20.54
C VAL A 144 -2.52 2.36 21.97
N GLY A 145 -1.38 1.81 22.37
CA GLY A 145 -1.07 1.51 23.77
C GLY A 145 -0.47 2.72 24.47
N THR A 146 0.83 2.64 24.79
CA THR A 146 1.57 3.79 25.33
C THR A 146 2.26 4.57 24.20
N TYR A 147 2.43 5.87 24.42
CA TYR A 147 3.10 6.73 23.44
C TYR A 147 3.97 7.78 24.11
N PHE A 148 4.94 8.27 23.36
CA PHE A 148 5.77 9.43 23.70
C PHE A 148 5.85 10.37 22.51
N ILE A 149 5.68 11.68 22.73
CA ILE A 149 5.75 12.72 21.72
C ILE A 149 6.62 13.86 22.24
N ASP A 150 7.79 14.02 21.63
CA ASP A 150 8.62 15.20 21.80
C ASP A 150 8.00 16.36 21.00
N LYS A 151 7.47 17.36 21.71
CA LYS A 151 6.77 18.50 21.09
C LYS A 151 7.70 19.39 20.26
N GLU A 152 8.96 19.53 20.64
CA GLU A 152 9.93 20.32 19.88
C GLU A 152 10.22 19.64 18.54
N PHE A 153 10.43 18.33 18.57
CA PHE A 153 10.62 17.54 17.36
C PHE A 153 9.36 17.53 16.48
N TYR A 154 8.17 17.36 17.07
CA TYR A 154 6.89 17.37 16.35
C TYR A 154 6.70 18.64 15.52
N LEU A 155 7.07 19.80 16.08
CA LEU A 155 6.97 21.10 15.40
C LEU A 155 8.16 21.40 14.46
N SER A 156 9.15 20.52 14.40
CA SER A 156 10.38 20.75 13.66
C SER A 156 10.20 20.66 12.14
N ASN A 157 11.03 21.41 11.40
CA ASN A 157 11.12 21.27 9.95
C ASN A 157 11.62 19.87 9.54
N LYS A 158 12.34 19.16 10.42
CA LYS A 158 12.81 17.80 10.16
C LYS A 158 11.62 16.85 10.08
N PHE A 159 10.70 16.88 11.05
CA PHE A 159 9.50 16.03 11.03
C PHE A 159 8.58 16.37 9.85
N LYS A 160 8.38 17.67 9.55
CA LYS A 160 7.66 18.10 8.34
C LYS A 160 8.25 17.50 7.05
N ALA A 161 9.58 17.51 6.92
CA ALA A 161 10.24 16.97 5.73
C ALA A 161 10.00 15.45 5.58
N TYR A 162 10.01 14.70 6.70
CA TYR A 162 9.67 13.27 6.68
C TYR A 162 8.23 13.04 6.23
N LEU A 163 7.27 13.79 6.78
CA LEU A 163 5.86 13.67 6.39
C LEU A 163 5.63 14.00 4.91
N LEU A 164 6.28 15.04 4.39
CA LEU A 164 6.20 15.39 2.96
C LEU A 164 6.82 14.29 2.07
N THR A 165 7.91 13.68 2.51
CA THR A 165 8.52 12.54 1.81
C THR A 165 7.58 11.35 1.83
N ALA A 166 7.01 11.02 2.99
CA ALA A 166 6.02 9.93 3.12
C ALA A 166 4.81 10.17 2.22
N SER A 167 4.25 11.37 2.21
CA SER A 167 3.14 11.74 1.31
C SER A 167 3.49 11.50 -0.16
N SER A 168 4.63 12.03 -0.62
CA SER A 168 5.06 11.85 -2.01
C SER A 168 5.29 10.39 -2.40
N MET A 169 5.78 9.56 -1.46
CA MET A 169 5.99 8.13 -1.69
C MET A 169 4.66 7.38 -1.71
N THR A 170 3.74 7.75 -0.82
CA THR A 170 2.38 7.19 -0.78
C THR A 170 1.63 7.48 -2.08
N ASP A 171 1.70 8.72 -2.62
CA ASP A 171 1.10 9.07 -3.91
C ASP A 171 1.63 8.19 -5.05
N LYS A 172 2.96 8.03 -5.14
CA LYS A 172 3.58 7.16 -6.16
C LYS A 172 3.17 5.69 -6.01
N ASN A 173 2.97 5.24 -4.77
CA ASN A 173 2.50 3.88 -4.52
C ASN A 173 1.05 3.72 -4.98
N ILE A 174 0.17 4.65 -4.64
CA ILE A 174 -1.22 4.67 -5.13
C ILE A 174 -1.26 4.65 -6.65
N ASP A 175 -0.48 5.49 -7.33
CA ASP A 175 -0.39 5.51 -8.80
C ASP A 175 0.00 4.13 -9.37
N MET A 176 0.98 3.45 -8.73
CA MET A 176 1.40 2.12 -9.16
C MET A 176 0.31 1.07 -8.94
N LEU A 177 -0.39 1.12 -7.80
CA LEU A 177 -1.47 0.18 -7.48
C LEU A 177 -2.69 0.40 -8.39
N ASN A 178 -3.02 1.62 -8.76
CA ASN A 178 -4.07 1.94 -9.72
C ASN A 178 -3.81 1.32 -11.09
N ILE A 179 -2.55 1.27 -11.54
CA ILE A 179 -2.17 0.57 -12.78
C ILE A 179 -2.50 -0.93 -12.69
N PHE A 180 -2.26 -1.55 -11.55
CA PHE A 180 -2.65 -2.94 -11.32
C PHE A 180 -4.16 -3.11 -11.31
N GLN A 181 -4.91 -2.24 -10.61
CA GLN A 181 -6.39 -2.31 -10.56
C GLN A 181 -6.99 -2.23 -11.97
N GLU A 182 -6.54 -1.25 -12.79
CA GLU A 182 -6.99 -1.14 -14.18
C GLU A 182 -6.65 -2.39 -14.99
N SER A 183 -5.44 -2.94 -14.81
CA SER A 183 -4.98 -4.11 -15.53
C SER A 183 -5.72 -5.38 -15.14
N TYR A 184 -5.96 -5.59 -13.85
CA TYR A 184 -6.73 -6.75 -13.36
C TYR A 184 -8.21 -6.66 -13.72
N SER A 185 -8.81 -5.46 -13.63
CA SER A 185 -10.19 -5.24 -14.11
C SER A 185 -10.33 -5.65 -15.58
N LYS A 186 -9.33 -5.32 -16.40
CA LYS A 186 -9.28 -5.71 -17.79
C LYS A 186 -9.10 -7.23 -17.98
N VAL A 187 -8.33 -7.89 -17.12
CA VAL A 187 -8.20 -9.35 -17.13
C VAL A 187 -9.54 -10.01 -16.84
N VAL A 188 -10.30 -9.52 -15.87
CA VAL A 188 -11.63 -10.04 -15.52
C VAL A 188 -12.61 -9.85 -16.69
N GLU A 189 -12.64 -8.64 -17.29
CA GLU A 189 -13.50 -8.32 -18.45
C GLU A 189 -13.19 -9.24 -19.64
N LEU A 190 -11.95 -9.19 -20.15
CA LEU A 190 -11.54 -9.95 -21.34
C LEU A 190 -11.53 -11.46 -21.10
N GLY A 191 -11.20 -11.92 -19.90
CA GLY A 191 -11.30 -13.32 -19.54
C GLY A 191 -12.73 -13.84 -19.54
N SER A 192 -13.68 -13.02 -19.11
CA SER A 192 -15.11 -13.36 -19.15
C SER A 192 -15.66 -13.42 -20.59
N GLU A 193 -15.16 -12.58 -21.50
CA GLU A 193 -15.47 -12.63 -22.92
C GLU A 193 -14.90 -13.89 -23.59
N GLU A 194 -13.70 -14.32 -23.23
CA GLU A 194 -13.03 -15.51 -23.75
C GLU A 194 -13.76 -16.82 -23.40
N LEU A 195 -14.56 -16.82 -22.32
CA LEU A 195 -15.34 -17.97 -21.89
C LEU A 195 -16.71 -18.10 -22.59
N GLN A 196 -17.15 -17.11 -23.37
CA GLN A 196 -18.43 -17.11 -24.11
C GLN A 196 -18.29 -17.73 -25.49
#